data_680dceb3c7123f1f9f7be497ea24f22e
#
_entry.id   680dceb3c7123f1f9f7be497ea24f22e
#
_cell.length_a   1.000
_cell.length_b   1.000
_cell.length_c   1.000
_cell.angle_alpha   90.00
_cell.angle_beta   90.00
_cell.angle_gamma   90.00
#
_symmetry.space_group_name_H-M   'P 1'
#
loop_
_entity.id
_entity.type
_entity.pdbx_description
1 polymer ?
#
loop_
_entity_poly.entity_id
_entity_poly.type
_entity_poly.pdbx_seq_one_letter_code
_entity_poly.pdbx_strand_id
1 'polypeptide(L)'
;KKYDLFKLLNFNSFITELFNSKILFNENLSTDISINIIANNNNRIFSSSIINFNIANAKINFDKTKFTNNKIGILEIENSNLFFKNGNLILNSNALIDIKNSNNLFVFLQTPKKFRKPLKSILINFDYDFSAKQLIIKKLKIDKNENNNEITDVIKEINNIEKYNLNKTKRIFNKLLSSYSG
;
A
#
# COMPACT_ATOMS: atom_id res chain seq x y z
N LYS A 1 16.12 -13.42 -14.16
CA LYS A 1 15.75 -12.05 -14.57
C LYS A 1 15.49 -11.22 -13.30
N LYS A 2 16.12 -10.03 -13.14
CA LYS A 2 15.88 -9.12 -12.03
C LYS A 2 14.59 -8.37 -12.31
N TYR A 3 13.52 -8.67 -11.60
CA TYR A 3 12.29 -7.89 -11.66
C TYR A 3 12.32 -6.81 -10.57
N ASP A 4 12.13 -5.57 -10.96
CA ASP A 4 11.96 -4.45 -10.06
C ASP A 4 10.47 -4.35 -9.71
N LEU A 5 10.13 -4.58 -8.43
CA LEU A 5 8.74 -4.55 -7.95
C LEU A 5 8.07 -3.20 -8.24
N PHE A 6 8.83 -2.09 -8.17
CA PHE A 6 8.34 -0.77 -8.53
C PHE A 6 8.08 -0.62 -10.04
N LYS A 7 8.78 -1.40 -10.89
CA LYS A 7 8.47 -1.46 -12.33
C LYS A 7 7.24 -2.30 -12.63
N LEU A 8 6.95 -3.32 -11.83
CA LEU A 8 5.69 -4.07 -11.89
C LEU A 8 4.48 -3.20 -11.47
N LEU A 9 4.68 -2.29 -10.51
CA LEU A 9 3.67 -1.31 -10.08
C LEU A 9 3.61 -0.08 -11.00
N ASN A 10 4.56 0.10 -11.91
CA ASN A 10 4.52 1.12 -12.96
C ASN A 10 3.64 0.60 -14.11
N PHE A 11 2.33 0.68 -13.93
CA PHE A 11 1.28 0.24 -14.83
C PHE A 11 1.21 0.99 -16.18
N ASN A 12 2.31 1.44 -16.74
CA ASN A 12 2.40 1.93 -18.13
C ASN A 12 2.59 0.77 -19.12
N SER A 13 2.00 -0.40 -18.83
CA SER A 13 2.24 -1.62 -19.56
C SER A 13 0.91 -2.28 -19.93
N PHE A 14 1.00 -3.35 -20.70
CA PHE A 14 -0.05 -4.29 -21.04
C PHE A 14 -1.09 -4.56 -19.94
N ILE A 15 -0.69 -4.56 -18.65
CA ILE A 15 -1.60 -4.75 -17.52
C ILE A 15 -2.62 -3.60 -17.41
N THR A 16 -2.22 -2.35 -17.61
CA THR A 16 -3.15 -1.20 -17.59
C THR A 16 -4.13 -1.27 -18.78
N GLU A 17 -3.64 -1.64 -19.94
CA GLU A 17 -4.47 -1.83 -21.13
C GLU A 17 -5.46 -2.98 -20.94
N LEU A 18 -5.01 -4.09 -20.32
CA LEU A 18 -5.85 -5.24 -20.00
C LEU A 18 -6.98 -4.86 -19.04
N PHE A 19 -6.71 -4.07 -18.00
CA PHE A 19 -7.76 -3.56 -17.11
C PHE A 19 -8.70 -2.58 -17.84
N ASN A 20 -8.15 -1.65 -18.62
CA ASN A 20 -8.94 -0.66 -19.35
C ASN A 20 -9.81 -1.28 -20.44
N SER A 21 -9.43 -2.42 -21.01
CA SER A 21 -10.25 -3.16 -21.96
C SER A 21 -11.53 -3.72 -21.37
N LYS A 22 -11.66 -3.75 -20.04
CA LYS A 22 -12.76 -4.31 -19.25
C LYS A 22 -12.99 -5.83 -19.44
N ILE A 23 -12.14 -6.52 -20.19
CA ILE A 23 -12.26 -7.98 -20.42
C ILE A 23 -12.26 -8.75 -19.09
N LEU A 24 -11.46 -8.29 -18.11
CA LEU A 24 -11.37 -8.92 -16.80
C LEU A 24 -12.59 -8.68 -15.89
N PHE A 25 -13.51 -7.77 -16.27
CA PHE A 25 -14.76 -7.49 -15.55
C PHE A 25 -15.95 -8.25 -16.17
N ASN A 26 -15.70 -9.45 -16.68
CA ASN A 26 -16.71 -10.33 -17.25
C ASN A 26 -17.24 -11.27 -16.17
N GLU A 27 -18.58 -11.39 -16.04
CA GLU A 27 -19.24 -12.25 -15.06
C GLU A 27 -18.91 -13.75 -15.25
N ASN A 28 -18.61 -14.16 -16.49
CA ASN A 28 -18.24 -15.54 -16.83
C ASN A 28 -16.75 -15.85 -16.57
N LEU A 29 -15.96 -14.86 -16.17
CA LEU A 29 -14.55 -15.05 -15.85
C LEU A 29 -14.37 -15.28 -14.35
N SER A 30 -13.79 -16.43 -14.01
CA SER A 30 -13.37 -16.73 -12.63
C SER A 30 -11.96 -17.27 -12.64
N THR A 31 -11.04 -16.62 -11.92
CA THR A 31 -9.66 -17.06 -11.79
C THR A 31 -9.02 -16.54 -10.53
N ASP A 32 -8.16 -17.37 -9.95
CA ASP A 32 -7.28 -17.03 -8.83
C ASP A 32 -5.82 -17.16 -9.27
N ILE A 33 -5.06 -16.08 -9.15
CA ILE A 33 -3.64 -16.07 -9.48
C ILE A 33 -2.87 -15.69 -8.23
N SER A 34 -1.86 -16.48 -7.87
CA SER A 34 -0.93 -16.18 -6.79
C SER A 34 0.50 -16.19 -7.31
N ILE A 35 1.21 -15.07 -7.13
CA ILE A 35 2.58 -14.88 -7.58
C ILE A 35 3.48 -14.72 -6.36
N ASN A 36 4.41 -15.66 -6.16
CA ASN A 36 5.41 -15.59 -5.10
C ASN A 36 6.71 -14.99 -5.65
N ILE A 37 7.18 -13.92 -4.98
CA ILE A 37 8.41 -13.21 -5.35
C ILE A 37 9.36 -13.20 -4.16
N ILE A 38 10.60 -13.63 -4.37
CA ILE A 38 11.68 -13.58 -3.37
C ILE A 38 12.74 -12.60 -3.87
N ALA A 39 13.12 -11.66 -3.02
CA ALA A 39 14.16 -10.69 -3.35
C ALA A 39 15.57 -11.27 -3.07
N ASN A 40 16.41 -11.32 -4.10
CA ASN A 40 17.78 -11.86 -3.98
C ASN A 40 18.83 -10.87 -3.44
N ASN A 41 18.43 -9.64 -3.06
CA ASN A 41 19.35 -8.60 -2.59
C ASN A 41 18.90 -8.00 -1.25
N ASN A 42 19.87 -7.85 -0.33
CA ASN A 42 19.65 -7.28 1.02
C ASN A 42 19.25 -5.79 1.05
N ASN A 43 19.32 -5.08 -0.07
CA ASN A 43 19.06 -3.63 -0.15
C ASN A 43 17.62 -3.28 -0.56
N ARG A 44 16.70 -4.25 -0.59
CA ARG A 44 15.31 -3.99 -0.97
C ARG A 44 14.43 -3.75 0.26
N ILE A 45 13.39 -2.94 0.05
CA ILE A 45 12.38 -2.64 1.09
C ILE A 45 11.68 -3.93 1.54
N PHE A 46 11.39 -4.84 0.60
CA PHE A 46 10.74 -6.11 0.90
C PHE A 46 11.68 -7.27 0.57
N SER A 47 11.72 -8.26 1.45
CA SER A 47 12.47 -9.52 1.29
C SER A 47 11.70 -10.54 0.45
N SER A 48 10.37 -10.54 0.55
CA SER A 48 9.49 -11.37 -0.27
C SER A 48 8.12 -10.71 -0.43
N SER A 49 7.36 -11.16 -1.41
CA SER A 49 5.96 -10.80 -1.58
C SER A 49 5.16 -11.96 -2.15
N ILE A 50 3.88 -12.02 -1.77
CA ILE A 50 2.86 -12.87 -2.35
C ILE A 50 1.82 -11.92 -2.92
N ILE A 51 1.67 -11.89 -4.24
CA ILE A 51 0.68 -11.07 -4.91
C ILE A 51 -0.47 -11.98 -5.31
N ASN A 52 -1.64 -11.75 -4.73
CA ASN A 52 -2.87 -12.44 -5.07
C ASN A 52 -3.74 -11.56 -5.95
N PHE A 53 -4.35 -12.18 -6.93
CA PHE A 53 -5.25 -11.55 -7.87
C PHE A 53 -6.42 -12.49 -8.10
N ASN A 54 -7.59 -12.08 -7.61
CA ASN A 54 -8.82 -12.85 -7.73
C ASN A 54 -9.80 -12.12 -8.63
N ILE A 55 -10.37 -12.85 -9.58
CA ILE A 55 -11.45 -12.39 -10.45
C ILE A 55 -12.61 -13.34 -10.27
N ALA A 56 -13.79 -12.82 -9.90
CA ALA A 56 -15.01 -13.58 -9.82
C ALA A 56 -16.23 -12.64 -9.92
N ASN A 57 -17.26 -13.04 -10.68
CA ASN A 57 -18.52 -12.30 -10.81
C ASN A 57 -18.29 -10.82 -11.18
N ALA A 58 -17.49 -10.55 -12.20
CA ALA A 58 -17.10 -9.21 -12.65
C ALA A 58 -16.43 -8.33 -11.57
N LYS A 59 -15.93 -8.92 -10.48
CA LYS A 59 -15.18 -8.24 -9.41
C LYS A 59 -13.74 -8.68 -9.41
N ILE A 60 -12.86 -7.73 -9.13
CA ILE A 60 -11.42 -7.97 -9.05
C ILE A 60 -10.94 -7.50 -7.70
N ASN A 61 -10.22 -8.35 -7.00
CA ASN A 61 -9.58 -7.99 -5.73
C ASN A 61 -8.14 -8.53 -5.63
N PHE A 62 -7.40 -7.95 -4.69
CA PHE A 62 -6.00 -8.28 -4.37
C PHE A 62 -5.85 -8.73 -2.92
N ASP A 63 -6.92 -9.21 -2.31
CA ASP A 63 -6.93 -9.60 -0.90
C ASP A 63 -5.89 -10.68 -0.60
N LYS A 64 -5.33 -10.63 0.61
CA LYS A 64 -4.23 -11.50 1.06
C LYS A 64 -2.91 -11.29 0.31
N THR A 65 -2.78 -10.23 -0.53
CA THR A 65 -1.48 -9.82 -1.05
C THR A 65 -0.60 -9.35 0.10
N LYS A 66 0.62 -9.90 0.20
CA LYS A 66 1.55 -9.64 1.30
C LYS A 66 2.90 -9.17 0.78
N PHE A 67 3.44 -8.16 1.45
CA PHE A 67 4.82 -7.70 1.26
C PHE A 67 5.55 -7.83 2.58
N THR A 68 6.55 -8.70 2.64
CA THR A 68 7.28 -9.02 3.87
C THR A 68 8.62 -8.30 3.92
N ASN A 69 8.88 -7.60 5.02
CA ASN A 69 10.21 -7.20 5.42
C ASN A 69 10.59 -7.98 6.67
N ASN A 70 11.56 -8.90 6.56
CA ASN A 70 11.92 -9.82 7.65
C ASN A 70 12.39 -9.11 8.93
N LYS A 71 12.86 -7.86 8.83
CA LYS A 71 13.34 -7.06 9.97
C LYS A 71 12.24 -6.18 10.58
N ILE A 72 11.27 -5.74 9.78
CA ILE A 72 10.27 -4.75 10.20
C ILE A 72 8.91 -5.41 10.45
N GLY A 73 8.39 -6.18 9.50
CA GLY A 73 7.05 -6.75 9.58
C GLY A 73 6.45 -7.06 8.21
N ILE A 74 5.13 -7.09 8.15
CA ILE A 74 4.35 -7.48 6.96
C ILE A 74 3.36 -6.36 6.64
N LEU A 75 3.25 -6.01 5.35
CA LEU A 75 2.14 -5.24 4.81
C LEU A 75 1.20 -6.21 4.10
N GLU A 76 -0.08 -6.21 4.47
CA GLU A 76 -1.13 -7.03 3.86
C GLU A 76 -2.21 -6.13 3.24
N ILE A 77 -2.71 -6.53 2.07
CA ILE A 77 -3.84 -5.89 1.39
C ILE A 77 -5.11 -6.64 1.75
N GLU A 78 -6.13 -5.91 2.20
CA GLU A 78 -7.40 -6.43 2.66
C GLU A 78 -8.57 -5.61 2.12
N ASN A 79 -9.73 -6.27 1.97
CA ASN A 79 -10.97 -5.63 1.54
C ASN A 79 -10.78 -4.78 0.27
N SER A 80 -10.02 -5.32 -0.66
CA SER A 80 -9.69 -4.63 -1.89
C SER A 80 -10.79 -4.83 -2.94
N ASN A 81 -11.04 -3.80 -3.72
CA ASN A 81 -11.96 -3.84 -4.85
C ASN A 81 -11.46 -2.92 -5.96
N LEU A 82 -11.29 -3.48 -7.14
CA LEU A 82 -10.93 -2.74 -8.34
C LEU A 82 -12.20 -2.54 -9.18
N PHE A 83 -12.51 -1.30 -9.53
CA PHE A 83 -13.73 -0.96 -10.24
C PHE A 83 -13.57 0.31 -11.08
N PHE A 84 -14.51 0.52 -12.00
CA PHE A 84 -14.59 1.78 -12.76
C PHE A 84 -15.54 2.78 -12.09
N LYS A 85 -15.07 4.04 -11.97
CA LYS A 85 -15.87 5.18 -11.52
C LYS A 85 -15.64 6.36 -12.46
N ASN A 86 -16.70 6.83 -13.11
CA ASN A 86 -16.63 7.93 -14.10
C ASN A 86 -15.56 7.69 -15.19
N GLY A 87 -15.42 6.44 -15.64
CA GLY A 87 -14.41 6.06 -16.64
C GLY A 87 -13.00 5.83 -16.09
N ASN A 88 -12.71 6.18 -14.86
CA ASN A 88 -11.42 5.95 -14.21
C ASN A 88 -11.40 4.60 -13.50
N LEU A 89 -10.27 3.90 -13.61
CA LEU A 89 -10.01 2.67 -12.87
C LEU A 89 -9.55 3.01 -11.46
N ILE A 90 -10.31 2.57 -10.45
CA ILE A 90 -10.06 2.87 -9.03
C ILE A 90 -9.84 1.57 -8.26
N LEU A 91 -8.78 1.51 -7.46
CA LEU A 91 -8.58 0.50 -6.43
C LEU A 91 -8.96 1.10 -5.08
N ASN A 92 -10.00 0.58 -4.44
CA ASN A 92 -10.29 0.81 -3.03
C ASN A 92 -9.69 -0.34 -2.21
N SER A 93 -9.01 -0.06 -1.10
CA SER A 93 -8.42 -1.11 -0.28
C SER A 93 -8.02 -0.63 1.12
N ASN A 94 -7.78 -1.61 2.00
CA ASN A 94 -7.06 -1.45 3.24
C ASN A 94 -5.63 -2.00 3.08
N ALA A 95 -4.64 -1.26 3.54
CA ALA A 95 -3.28 -1.74 3.76
C ALA A 95 -3.05 -1.85 5.27
N LEU A 96 -2.93 -3.08 5.77
CA LEU A 96 -2.56 -3.36 7.16
C LEU A 96 -1.05 -3.61 7.23
N ILE A 97 -0.34 -2.80 8.01
CA ILE A 97 1.07 -3.00 8.31
C ILE A 97 1.17 -3.58 9.71
N ASP A 98 1.50 -4.87 9.81
CA ASP A 98 1.80 -5.54 11.07
C ASP A 98 3.29 -5.41 11.36
N ILE A 99 3.63 -4.77 12.48
CA ILE A 99 4.99 -4.36 12.82
C ILE A 99 5.57 -5.32 13.85
N LYS A 100 6.46 -6.19 13.38
CA LYS A 100 7.19 -7.15 14.23
C LYS A 100 8.26 -6.47 15.09
N ASN A 101 8.90 -5.42 14.55
CA ASN A 101 9.96 -4.69 15.24
C ASN A 101 9.91 -3.20 14.90
N SER A 102 9.35 -2.41 15.82
CA SER A 102 9.20 -0.97 15.66
C SER A 102 10.55 -0.22 15.65
N ASN A 103 11.58 -0.72 16.33
CA ASN A 103 12.92 -0.10 16.28
C ASN A 103 13.51 -0.18 14.88
N ASN A 104 13.39 -1.31 14.20
CA ASN A 104 13.85 -1.45 12.81
C ASN A 104 13.05 -0.56 11.85
N LEU A 105 11.74 -0.39 12.09
CA LEU A 105 10.93 0.57 11.34
C LEU A 105 11.44 1.99 11.56
N PHE A 106 11.71 2.42 12.79
CA PHE A 106 12.23 3.75 13.11
C PHE A 106 13.60 4.01 12.45
N VAL A 107 14.48 3.02 12.45
CA VAL A 107 15.77 3.11 11.75
C VAL A 107 15.56 3.27 10.25
N PHE A 108 14.70 2.46 9.65
CA PHE A 108 14.38 2.54 8.22
C PHE A 108 13.80 3.91 7.84
N LEU A 109 12.87 4.43 8.64
CA LEU A 109 12.24 5.74 8.42
C LEU A 109 13.15 6.91 8.82
N GLN A 110 14.27 6.67 9.52
CA GLN A 110 15.13 7.68 10.12
C GLN A 110 14.38 8.56 11.12
N THR A 111 13.49 7.95 11.92
CA THR A 111 12.69 8.65 12.93
C THR A 111 13.57 9.18 14.06
N PRO A 112 13.45 10.46 14.44
CA PRO A 112 14.16 11.01 15.59
C PRO A 112 13.83 10.26 16.88
N LYS A 113 14.83 10.06 17.77
CA LYS A 113 14.68 9.26 19.00
C LYS A 113 13.49 9.69 19.87
N LYS A 114 13.25 10.99 19.98
CA LYS A 114 12.14 11.56 20.78
C LYS A 114 10.74 11.14 20.32
N PHE A 115 10.58 10.68 19.06
CA PHE A 115 9.30 10.25 18.50
C PHE A 115 9.18 8.72 18.38
N ARG A 116 10.09 7.96 18.98
CA ARG A 116 10.10 6.50 18.89
C ARG A 116 9.29 5.88 20.03
N LYS A 117 7.97 5.81 19.88
CA LYS A 117 7.12 5.00 20.74
C LYS A 117 6.84 3.64 20.10
N PRO A 118 6.94 2.53 20.84
CA PRO A 118 6.58 1.21 20.31
C PRO A 118 5.19 1.22 19.69
N LEU A 119 5.08 0.64 18.49
CA LEU A 119 3.82 0.48 17.77
C LEU A 119 3.75 -0.92 17.18
N LYS A 120 2.53 -1.46 17.03
CA LYS A 120 2.27 -2.82 16.56
C LYS A 120 1.68 -2.85 15.17
N SER A 121 0.84 -1.86 14.83
CA SER A 121 0.16 -1.88 13.54
C SER A 121 -0.14 -0.47 13.02
N ILE A 122 -0.24 -0.36 11.68
CA ILE A 122 -0.76 0.80 10.99
C ILE A 122 -1.78 0.30 9.98
N LEU A 123 -3.01 0.81 10.03
CA LEU A 123 -4.06 0.53 9.05
C LEU A 123 -4.31 1.79 8.22
N ILE A 124 -4.29 1.63 6.90
CA ILE A 124 -4.52 2.69 5.94
C ILE A 124 -5.67 2.26 5.02
N ASN A 125 -6.80 2.98 5.04
CA ASN A 125 -7.84 2.83 4.03
C ASN A 125 -7.64 3.88 2.95
N PHE A 126 -7.62 3.45 1.69
CA PHE A 126 -7.27 4.33 0.57
C PHE A 126 -8.03 3.99 -0.71
N ASP A 127 -8.12 4.98 -1.60
CA ASP A 127 -8.38 4.81 -3.02
C ASP A 127 -7.11 5.12 -3.81
N TYR A 128 -6.85 4.37 -4.87
CA TYR A 128 -5.83 4.68 -5.86
C TYR A 128 -6.47 4.81 -7.24
N ASP A 129 -6.41 6.01 -7.81
CA ASP A 129 -6.85 6.28 -9.19
C ASP A 129 -5.69 6.01 -10.14
N PHE A 130 -5.83 4.97 -10.98
CA PHE A 130 -4.80 4.58 -11.94
C PHE A 130 -4.66 5.58 -13.09
N SER A 131 -5.73 6.27 -13.47
CA SER A 131 -5.72 7.25 -14.55
C SER A 131 -5.03 8.54 -14.11
N ALA A 132 -5.40 9.06 -12.94
CA ALA A 132 -4.79 10.25 -12.35
C ALA A 132 -3.45 9.96 -11.66
N LYS A 133 -3.10 8.67 -11.43
CA LYS A 133 -1.95 8.22 -10.61
C LYS A 133 -1.96 8.84 -9.21
N GLN A 134 -3.16 8.98 -8.63
CA GLN A 134 -3.39 9.64 -7.37
C GLN A 134 -3.78 8.65 -6.28
N LEU A 135 -3.11 8.74 -5.12
CA LEU A 135 -3.49 8.05 -3.89
C LEU A 135 -4.31 9.00 -3.01
N ILE A 136 -5.48 8.54 -2.57
CA ILE A 136 -6.37 9.27 -1.65
C ILE A 136 -6.52 8.42 -0.40
N ILE A 137 -5.93 8.85 0.71
CA ILE A 137 -6.11 8.23 2.01
C ILE A 137 -7.41 8.74 2.62
N LYS A 138 -8.29 7.81 2.98
CA LYS A 138 -9.58 8.07 3.62
C LYS A 138 -9.49 7.96 5.14
N LYS A 139 -8.74 6.96 5.61
CA LYS A 139 -8.60 6.65 7.04
C LYS A 139 -7.21 6.12 7.32
N LEU A 140 -6.68 6.51 8.46
CA LEU A 140 -5.41 6.03 8.97
C LEU A 140 -5.54 5.79 10.47
N LYS A 141 -5.10 4.61 10.92
CA LYS A 141 -5.08 4.23 12.33
C LYS A 141 -3.69 3.74 12.70
N ILE A 142 -3.23 4.10 13.89
CA ILE A 142 -2.02 3.54 14.49
C ILE A 142 -2.45 2.77 15.75
N ASP A 143 -2.14 1.49 15.78
CA ASP A 143 -2.61 0.54 16.78
C ASP A 143 -4.14 0.58 16.89
N LYS A 144 -4.68 0.83 18.10
CA LYS A 144 -6.13 0.95 18.32
C LYS A 144 -6.63 2.39 18.29
N ASN A 145 -5.72 3.37 18.16
CA ASN A 145 -6.09 4.78 18.22
C ASN A 145 -6.64 5.26 16.89
N GLU A 146 -7.87 5.77 16.92
CA GLU A 146 -8.51 6.45 15.81
C GLU A 146 -8.30 7.97 15.95
N ASN A 147 -7.89 8.59 14.84
CA ASN A 147 -7.98 10.01 14.53
C ASN A 147 -7.88 11.01 15.70
N ASN A 148 -6.70 11.55 15.90
CA ASN A 148 -6.58 12.90 16.43
C ASN A 148 -6.51 13.90 15.25
N ASN A 149 -6.72 15.20 15.52
CA ASN A 149 -6.68 16.24 14.48
C ASN A 149 -5.38 16.26 13.69
N GLU A 150 -4.26 15.88 14.31
CA GLU A 150 -2.94 15.82 13.71
C GLU A 150 -2.84 14.74 12.62
N ILE A 151 -3.46 13.57 12.82
CA ILE A 151 -3.54 12.52 11.79
C ILE A 151 -4.33 13.02 10.57
N THR A 152 -5.40 13.79 10.80
CA THR A 152 -6.19 14.39 9.73
C THR A 152 -5.35 15.33 8.86
N ASP A 153 -4.48 16.14 9.45
CA ASP A 153 -3.61 17.04 8.70
C ASP A 153 -2.52 16.29 7.93
N VAL A 154 -2.00 15.18 8.48
CA VAL A 154 -1.10 14.30 7.76
C VAL A 154 -1.80 13.66 6.55
N ILE A 155 -3.05 13.22 6.70
CA ILE A 155 -3.86 12.68 5.59
C ILE A 155 -4.02 13.73 4.47
N LYS A 156 -4.36 14.98 4.81
CA LYS A 156 -4.49 16.08 3.84
C LYS A 156 -3.16 16.31 3.10
N GLU A 157 -2.03 16.31 3.81
CA GLU A 157 -0.70 16.46 3.20
C GLU A 157 -0.40 15.32 2.22
N ILE A 158 -0.71 14.07 2.58
CA ILE A 158 -0.52 12.91 1.70
C ILE A 158 -1.37 13.05 0.44
N ASN A 159 -2.64 13.40 0.58
CA ASN A 159 -3.59 13.49 -0.53
C ASN A 159 -3.23 14.61 -1.53
N ASN A 160 -2.44 15.59 -1.11
CA ASN A 160 -1.96 16.69 -1.96
C ASN A 160 -0.62 16.38 -2.66
N ILE A 161 -0.09 15.17 -2.55
CA ILE A 161 1.20 14.82 -3.18
C ILE A 161 0.98 14.41 -4.63
N GLU A 162 1.50 15.19 -5.57
CA GLU A 162 1.46 14.89 -7.01
C GLU A 162 2.41 13.76 -7.42
N LYS A 163 3.58 13.64 -6.78
CA LYS A 163 4.58 12.60 -7.08
C LYS A 163 5.16 12.00 -5.81
N TYR A 164 4.93 10.69 -5.66
CA TYR A 164 5.48 9.90 -4.55
C TYR A 164 6.92 9.48 -4.84
N ASN A 165 7.78 9.61 -3.82
CA ASN A 165 9.10 9.00 -3.78
C ASN A 165 9.44 8.57 -2.35
N LEU A 166 10.45 7.70 -2.22
CA LEU A 166 10.80 7.11 -0.93
C LEU A 166 11.11 8.15 0.16
N ASN A 167 11.77 9.26 -0.18
CA ASN A 167 12.11 10.31 0.79
C ASN A 167 10.88 11.07 1.27
N LYS A 168 9.98 11.43 0.36
CA LYS A 168 8.68 12.04 0.72
C LYS A 168 7.88 11.11 1.60
N THR A 169 7.79 9.83 1.24
CA THR A 169 7.09 8.81 2.03
C THR A 169 7.67 8.71 3.44
N LYS A 170 8.99 8.60 3.59
CA LYS A 170 9.64 8.58 4.92
C LYS A 170 9.34 9.84 5.75
N ARG A 171 9.39 11.03 5.13
CA ARG A 171 9.08 12.29 5.81
C ARG A 171 7.66 12.31 6.35
N ILE A 172 6.70 11.86 5.56
CA ILE A 172 5.29 11.81 5.94
C ILE A 172 5.07 10.81 7.08
N PHE A 173 5.64 9.61 6.98
CA PHE A 173 5.56 8.63 8.06
C PHE A 173 6.22 9.17 9.34
N ASN A 174 7.33 9.90 9.25
CA ASN A 174 7.93 10.53 10.43
C ASN A 174 7.04 11.59 11.05
N LYS A 175 6.34 12.39 10.25
CA LYS A 175 5.33 13.35 10.73
C LYS A 175 4.18 12.63 11.43
N LEU A 176 3.67 11.56 10.82
CA LEU A 176 2.66 10.70 11.42
C LEU A 176 3.10 10.13 12.78
N LEU A 177 4.32 9.62 12.87
CA LEU A 177 4.87 9.07 14.11
C LEU A 177 5.10 10.16 15.17
N SER A 178 5.47 11.37 14.77
CA SER A 178 5.59 12.49 15.70
C SER A 178 4.24 12.87 16.32
N SER A 179 3.20 12.92 15.51
CA SER A 179 1.82 13.17 15.95
C SER A 179 1.28 12.08 16.89
N TYR A 180 1.66 10.83 16.64
CA TYR A 180 1.31 9.70 17.52
C TYR A 180 2.05 9.74 18.86
N SER A 181 3.23 10.37 18.90
CA SER A 181 4.11 10.43 20.07
C SER A 181 3.90 11.65 20.95
N GLY A 182 3.16 12.64 20.44
CA GLY A 182 2.87 13.91 21.11
C GLY A 182 1.99 13.81 22.32
#